data_c5f600cb9cf657181d57d56976d4748d
#
_entry.id   c5f600cb9cf657181d57d56976d4748d
#
_cell.length_a   1.000
_cell.length_b   1.000
_cell.length_c   1.000
_cell.angle_alpha   90.00
_cell.angle_beta   90.00
_cell.angle_gamma   90.00
#
_symmetry.space_group_name_H-M   'P 1'
#
loop_
_entity.id
_entity.type
_entity.pdbx_description
1 polymer ?
#
loop_
_entity_poly.entity_id
_entity_poly.type
_entity_poly.pdbx_seq_one_letter_code
_entity_poly.pdbx_strand_id
1 'polypeptide(L)'
;MPTNSYKINPKATKSIHYTLYYGTFIHTPDLTTLEINFNTLVGVNEQGTIDFIHKDYDASLYNNKSPIQFFIDQREHHHSQPHQENHGQQRYQHFEFVDYSHDLTKFFIPGFIDTHIHASQFPNIGIGLGTPLLDWLKKYTFPLENHFCQSGQEQQQEQEQEQETKLQFADEIYNQIIQRTLENGTTCASYFTTIDPETTNLFAELLLINGQRGFVGKVCMDHNEPYQEYQESIEDCEKSMHKIINHIEKLNPNTNKNLVTPIITPRFAPVCSDKILKFLGELSHEKNLPIQTHISENKQEIELVDKLFPDCENYASVYNKFNLLTNKTILAHAIHLTPKECQLIKLKNCSISHCPTSNTFLSSGEAPIYKYLYHDNINVSLGTDVSGGFDYSILQIIKHAILVSHHLNMHKSNTTTNTTTKNDVDERLSIKDGIYMATMGGAKAVGLQDIIGSFEIGKQFDVQLIDLLTRQINSHYHSHNHSHNHNHNHNYNYNYTIPTI
;
A
#
# COMPACT_ATOMS: atom_id res chain seq x y z
N MET A 1 -24.65 9.02 10.24
CA MET A 1 -24.45 9.86 9.03
C MET A 1 -25.82 10.37 8.62
N PRO A 2 -26.05 11.65 8.43
CA PRO A 2 -27.29 12.10 7.81
C PRO A 2 -27.16 11.92 6.29
N THR A 3 -27.65 10.81 5.78
CA THR A 3 -27.81 10.59 4.35
C THR A 3 -29.17 11.12 3.95
N ASN A 4 -29.23 12.21 3.22
CA ASN A 4 -30.44 12.67 2.57
C ASN A 4 -30.54 12.00 1.20
N SER A 5 -31.40 11.00 1.06
CA SER A 5 -31.70 10.38 -0.23
C SER A 5 -32.76 11.20 -0.96
N TYR A 6 -32.40 11.74 -2.13
CA TYR A 6 -33.35 12.46 -2.99
C TYR A 6 -33.81 11.53 -4.13
N LYS A 7 -35.15 11.33 -4.24
CA LYS A 7 -35.77 10.57 -5.33
C LYS A 7 -36.02 11.49 -6.53
N ILE A 8 -35.36 11.27 -7.64
CA ILE A 8 -35.62 11.90 -8.93
C ILE A 8 -36.49 10.95 -9.76
N ASN A 9 -37.67 11.40 -10.10
CA ASN A 9 -38.85 10.88 -10.85
C ASN A 9 -38.65 9.57 -11.69
N PRO A 10 -39.58 8.57 -11.58
CA PRO A 10 -39.41 7.21 -12.05
C PRO A 10 -39.86 6.97 -13.49
N LYS A 11 -39.03 7.23 -14.47
CA LYS A 11 -39.20 6.69 -15.83
C LYS A 11 -37.84 6.36 -16.49
N ALA A 12 -37.10 5.42 -15.94
CA ALA A 12 -35.89 4.87 -16.61
C ALA A 12 -35.64 3.44 -16.16
N THR A 13 -35.23 2.62 -17.09
CA THR A 13 -35.10 1.16 -17.01
C THR A 13 -33.79 0.64 -16.43
N LYS A 14 -32.94 1.49 -15.85
CA LYS A 14 -31.76 1.09 -15.05
C LYS A 14 -31.54 2.09 -13.91
N SER A 15 -31.47 1.60 -12.69
CA SER A 15 -31.10 2.42 -11.55
C SER A 15 -29.59 2.70 -11.60
N ILE A 16 -29.19 3.94 -11.80
CA ILE A 16 -27.81 4.38 -11.67
C ILE A 16 -27.64 4.90 -10.26
N HIS A 17 -26.74 4.31 -9.50
CA HIS A 17 -26.31 4.82 -8.21
C HIS A 17 -25.21 5.86 -8.45
N TYR A 18 -25.39 7.07 -7.97
CA TYR A 18 -24.45 8.18 -8.10
C TYR A 18 -24.28 8.89 -6.78
N THR A 19 -23.05 9.17 -6.37
CA THR A 19 -22.76 9.89 -5.14
C THR A 19 -22.07 11.22 -5.44
N LEU A 20 -22.59 12.32 -4.93
CA LEU A 20 -21.97 13.63 -4.95
C LEU A 20 -21.41 13.95 -3.56
N TYR A 21 -20.11 14.12 -3.46
CA TYR A 21 -19.40 14.54 -2.25
C TYR A 21 -19.15 16.05 -2.31
N TYR A 22 -19.38 16.74 -1.18
CA TYR A 22 -19.12 18.16 -1.04
C TYR A 22 -18.32 18.43 0.23
N GLY A 23 -17.15 19.06 0.10
CA GLY A 23 -16.27 19.29 1.26
C GLY A 23 -14.88 19.77 0.88
N THR A 24 -13.92 19.48 1.77
CA THR A 24 -12.49 19.76 1.56
C THR A 24 -11.79 18.51 1.05
N PHE A 25 -11.03 18.65 -0.06
CA PHE A 25 -10.24 17.58 -0.66
C PHE A 25 -8.76 17.99 -0.67
N ILE A 26 -7.91 17.13 -0.11
CA ILE A 26 -6.46 17.35 -0.02
C ILE A 26 -5.75 16.22 -0.76
N HIS A 27 -4.88 16.56 -1.70
CA HIS A 27 -4.06 15.56 -2.40
C HIS A 27 -2.76 16.15 -2.95
N THR A 28 -1.85 15.27 -3.34
CA THR A 28 -0.57 15.59 -3.99
C THR A 28 -0.55 14.96 -5.37
N PRO A 29 -1.02 15.65 -6.44
CA PRO A 29 -1.06 15.09 -7.79
C PRO A 29 0.35 14.81 -8.34
N ASP A 30 1.35 15.53 -7.85
CA ASP A 30 2.77 15.32 -8.15
C ASP A 30 3.65 15.67 -6.92
N LEU A 31 4.96 15.41 -7.02
CA LEU A 31 5.93 15.63 -5.94
C LEU A 31 6.02 17.10 -5.49
N THR A 32 5.73 18.03 -6.38
CA THR A 32 5.91 19.48 -6.14
C THR A 32 4.66 20.16 -5.59
N THR A 33 3.50 19.58 -5.80
CA THR A 33 2.19 20.20 -5.58
C THR A 33 1.43 19.53 -4.43
N LEU A 34 0.98 20.35 -3.47
CA LEU A 34 -0.04 20.00 -2.48
C LEU A 34 -1.28 20.85 -2.77
N GLU A 35 -2.37 20.22 -3.17
CA GLU A 35 -3.65 20.90 -3.37
C GLU A 35 -4.54 20.73 -2.14
N ILE A 36 -5.08 21.85 -1.66
CA ILE A 36 -6.11 21.89 -0.60
C ILE A 36 -7.32 22.59 -1.22
N ASN A 37 -8.28 21.80 -1.67
CA ASN A 37 -9.43 22.27 -2.41
C ASN A 37 -10.65 22.35 -1.47
N PHE A 38 -10.95 23.55 -0.98
CA PHE A 38 -12.14 23.81 -0.18
C PHE A 38 -13.38 23.86 -1.05
N ASN A 39 -14.56 23.70 -0.43
CA ASN A 39 -15.86 23.83 -1.10
C ASN A 39 -15.90 23.11 -2.47
N THR A 40 -15.37 21.91 -2.52
CA THR A 40 -15.22 21.16 -3.77
C THR A 40 -16.29 20.10 -3.88
N LEU A 41 -16.93 20.03 -5.05
CA LEU A 41 -17.87 18.98 -5.44
C LEU A 41 -17.13 17.91 -6.23
N VAL A 42 -17.28 16.67 -5.78
CA VAL A 42 -16.75 15.48 -6.49
C VAL A 42 -17.86 14.49 -6.74
N GLY A 43 -18.14 14.21 -7.99
CA GLY A 43 -19.16 13.26 -8.41
C GLY A 43 -18.55 11.91 -8.75
N VAL A 44 -19.14 10.85 -8.20
CA VAL A 44 -18.69 9.46 -8.36
C VAL A 44 -19.82 8.60 -8.91
N ASN A 45 -19.56 7.95 -10.04
CA ASN A 45 -20.53 7.10 -10.71
C ASN A 45 -20.62 5.68 -10.08
N GLU A 46 -21.52 4.86 -10.60
CA GLU A 46 -21.77 3.49 -10.11
C GLU A 46 -20.56 2.54 -10.21
N GLN A 47 -19.58 2.87 -11.05
CA GLN A 47 -18.33 2.13 -11.17
C GLN A 47 -17.25 2.61 -10.19
N GLY A 48 -17.59 3.53 -9.27
CA GLY A 48 -16.65 4.13 -8.34
C GLY A 48 -15.64 5.08 -9.01
N THR A 49 -15.94 5.58 -10.23
CA THR A 49 -15.05 6.48 -10.98
C THR A 49 -15.47 7.93 -10.77
N ILE A 50 -14.50 8.80 -10.52
CA ILE A 50 -14.69 10.24 -10.49
C ILE A 50 -15.01 10.71 -11.91
N ASP A 51 -16.18 11.25 -12.15
CA ASP A 51 -16.55 11.77 -13.46
C ASP A 51 -16.99 13.25 -13.44
N PHE A 52 -16.92 13.87 -12.27
CA PHE A 52 -17.19 15.28 -12.06
C PHE A 52 -16.34 15.86 -10.93
N ILE A 53 -15.72 17.00 -11.15
CA ILE A 53 -15.04 17.81 -10.13
C ILE A 53 -15.35 19.28 -10.39
N HIS A 54 -15.78 20.00 -9.37
CA HIS A 54 -15.93 21.45 -9.39
C HIS A 54 -15.34 22.04 -8.11
N LYS A 55 -14.24 22.78 -8.25
CA LYS A 55 -13.50 23.40 -7.14
C LYS A 55 -14.12 24.76 -6.78
N ASP A 56 -13.97 25.17 -5.53
CA ASP A 56 -14.37 26.48 -5.00
C ASP A 56 -15.84 26.86 -5.32
N TYR A 57 -16.74 25.89 -5.10
CA TYR A 57 -18.16 26.14 -5.33
C TYR A 57 -18.69 27.25 -4.42
N ASP A 58 -19.24 28.31 -5.03
CA ASP A 58 -19.91 29.43 -4.34
C ASP A 58 -21.32 29.61 -4.95
N ALA A 59 -22.35 29.35 -4.16
CA ALA A 59 -23.74 29.49 -4.59
C ALA A 59 -24.08 30.88 -5.14
N SER A 60 -23.44 31.94 -4.64
CA SER A 60 -23.68 33.33 -5.09
C SER A 60 -23.34 33.55 -6.56
N LEU A 61 -22.34 32.81 -7.08
CA LEU A 61 -21.93 32.87 -8.49
C LEU A 61 -22.91 32.13 -9.43
N TYR A 62 -23.81 31.31 -8.87
CA TYR A 62 -24.72 30.43 -9.62
C TYR A 62 -26.19 30.69 -9.26
N ASN A 63 -26.58 31.95 -9.10
CA ASN A 63 -27.94 32.36 -8.76
C ASN A 63 -28.49 31.70 -7.46
N ASN A 64 -27.63 31.51 -6.47
CA ASN A 64 -27.93 30.85 -5.20
C ASN A 64 -28.49 29.41 -5.36
N LYS A 65 -28.11 28.70 -6.42
CA LYS A 65 -28.46 27.29 -6.58
C LYS A 65 -27.82 26.47 -5.47
N SER A 66 -28.48 25.40 -5.07
CA SER A 66 -27.84 24.40 -4.19
C SER A 66 -26.76 23.61 -4.93
N PRO A 67 -25.79 23.00 -4.25
CA PRO A 67 -24.75 22.13 -4.88
C PRO A 67 -25.36 21.05 -5.76
N ILE A 68 -26.49 20.46 -5.33
CA ILE A 68 -27.20 19.42 -6.09
C ILE A 68 -27.80 20.00 -7.38
N GLN A 69 -28.50 21.15 -7.28
CA GLN A 69 -29.11 21.75 -8.47
C GLN A 69 -28.04 22.22 -9.47
N PHE A 70 -26.95 22.78 -8.97
CA PHE A 70 -25.80 23.15 -9.81
C PHE A 70 -25.25 21.93 -10.54
N PHE A 71 -25.01 20.83 -9.84
CA PHE A 71 -24.52 19.59 -10.44
C PHE A 71 -25.48 19.07 -11.54
N ILE A 72 -26.78 19.04 -11.27
CA ILE A 72 -27.79 18.57 -12.23
C ILE A 72 -27.73 19.43 -13.52
N ASP A 73 -27.74 20.75 -13.35
CA ASP A 73 -27.71 21.67 -14.50
C ASP A 73 -26.44 21.50 -15.35
N GLN A 74 -25.28 21.30 -14.73
CA GLN A 74 -24.01 21.05 -15.46
C GLN A 74 -24.11 19.78 -16.31
N ARG A 75 -24.76 18.73 -15.78
CA ARG A 75 -24.94 17.47 -16.52
C ARG A 75 -25.94 17.58 -17.67
N GLU A 76 -27.03 18.34 -17.50
CA GLU A 76 -28.01 18.56 -18.56
C GLU A 76 -27.44 19.37 -19.71
N HIS A 77 -26.60 20.38 -19.44
CA HIS A 77 -25.96 21.19 -20.48
C HIS A 77 -24.92 20.41 -21.33
N HIS A 78 -24.20 19.44 -20.75
CA HIS A 78 -23.26 18.61 -21.50
C HIS A 78 -23.95 17.62 -22.46
N HIS A 79 -25.21 17.26 -22.23
CA HIS A 79 -25.99 16.37 -23.12
C HIS A 79 -26.73 17.09 -24.25
N SER A 80 -26.69 18.43 -24.29
CA SER A 80 -27.40 19.24 -25.30
C SER A 80 -26.59 19.53 -26.54
N GLN A 81 -25.44 18.92 -26.78
CA GLN A 81 -24.66 19.04 -28.01
C GLN A 81 -25.25 18.15 -29.11
N PRO A 82 -25.54 18.69 -30.36
CA PRO A 82 -26.44 18.09 -31.37
C PRO A 82 -25.83 16.96 -32.19
N HIS A 83 -24.85 16.19 -31.76
CA HIS A 83 -24.20 15.13 -32.57
C HIS A 83 -24.19 13.72 -31.98
N GLN A 84 -25.08 13.39 -31.04
CA GLN A 84 -25.33 11.98 -30.71
C GLN A 84 -26.84 11.75 -30.50
N GLU A 85 -27.53 11.48 -31.59
CA GLU A 85 -28.86 10.87 -31.57
C GLU A 85 -28.77 9.46 -30.99
N ASN A 86 -29.67 9.18 -30.03
CA ASN A 86 -30.00 7.87 -29.49
C ASN A 86 -29.16 7.28 -28.34
N HIS A 87 -28.93 8.03 -27.27
CA HIS A 87 -28.93 7.38 -25.95
C HIS A 87 -29.95 8.11 -25.06
N GLY A 88 -31.07 7.43 -24.77
CA GLY A 88 -32.15 7.94 -23.95
C GLY A 88 -31.64 8.54 -22.66
N GLN A 89 -32.25 9.63 -22.22
CA GLN A 89 -31.97 10.34 -20.98
C GLN A 89 -31.77 9.33 -19.82
N GLN A 90 -30.52 9.03 -19.47
CA GLN A 90 -30.19 8.28 -18.27
C GLN A 90 -30.47 9.20 -17.08
N ARG A 91 -31.66 9.07 -16.51
CA ARG A 91 -32.03 9.76 -15.26
C ARG A 91 -31.44 8.98 -14.10
N TYR A 92 -30.66 9.66 -13.26
CA TYR A 92 -30.16 9.10 -12.02
C TYR A 92 -31.33 8.68 -11.11
N GLN A 93 -31.51 7.38 -10.86
CA GLN A 93 -32.60 6.87 -10.03
C GLN A 93 -32.24 6.85 -8.54
N HIS A 94 -30.96 6.72 -8.21
CA HIS A 94 -30.44 6.84 -6.86
C HIS A 94 -29.28 7.83 -6.87
N PHE A 95 -29.49 8.93 -6.17
CA PHE A 95 -28.51 9.97 -5.97
C PHE A 95 -28.29 10.15 -4.48
N GLU A 96 -27.04 10.01 -4.04
CA GLU A 96 -26.63 10.24 -2.66
C GLU A 96 -25.82 11.54 -2.60
N PHE A 97 -26.10 12.37 -1.59
CA PHE A 97 -25.35 13.60 -1.33
C PHE A 97 -24.70 13.55 0.03
N VAL A 98 -23.38 13.62 0.06
CA VAL A 98 -22.55 13.61 1.26
C VAL A 98 -21.93 14.99 1.43
N ASP A 99 -22.36 15.74 2.44
CA ASP A 99 -21.96 17.12 2.68
C ASP A 99 -21.14 17.27 3.99
N TYR A 100 -19.89 17.66 3.85
CA TYR A 100 -18.98 18.07 4.92
C TYR A 100 -18.44 19.48 4.71
N SER A 101 -19.04 20.29 3.83
CA SER A 101 -18.56 21.64 3.50
C SER A 101 -18.51 22.61 4.69
N HIS A 102 -19.41 22.38 5.67
CA HIS A 102 -19.50 23.21 6.89
C HIS A 102 -18.66 22.70 8.05
N ASP A 103 -17.94 21.60 7.88
CA ASP A 103 -17.14 20.96 8.93
C ASP A 103 -15.66 20.92 8.54
N LEU A 104 -14.94 21.97 8.87
CA LEU A 104 -13.51 22.11 8.59
C LEU A 104 -12.62 21.09 9.33
N THR A 105 -13.20 20.32 10.26
CA THR A 105 -12.46 19.23 10.95
C THR A 105 -12.52 17.93 10.15
N LYS A 106 -13.27 17.91 9.05
CA LYS A 106 -13.37 16.77 8.15
C LYS A 106 -12.88 17.11 6.75
N PHE A 107 -12.06 16.22 6.20
CA PHE A 107 -11.58 16.37 4.84
C PHE A 107 -11.28 15.00 4.22
N PHE A 108 -11.31 14.96 2.89
CA PHE A 108 -11.01 13.78 2.10
C PHE A 108 -9.55 13.81 1.65
N ILE A 109 -8.86 12.66 1.79
CA ILE A 109 -7.55 12.43 1.17
C ILE A 109 -7.60 11.10 0.40
N PRO A 110 -6.75 10.88 -0.64
CA PRO A 110 -6.66 9.58 -1.28
C PRO A 110 -6.32 8.48 -0.27
N GLY A 111 -6.80 7.27 -0.52
CA GLY A 111 -6.39 6.11 0.26
C GLY A 111 -4.87 5.95 0.26
N PHE A 112 -4.30 5.54 1.37
CA PHE A 112 -2.87 5.26 1.48
C PHE A 112 -2.50 3.98 0.75
N ILE A 113 -1.28 3.96 0.22
CA ILE A 113 -0.72 2.84 -0.51
C ILE A 113 0.53 2.36 0.23
N ASP A 114 0.45 1.14 0.78
CA ASP A 114 1.57 0.46 1.42
C ASP A 114 2.29 -0.41 0.37
N THR A 115 3.49 -0.01 -0.02
CA THR A 115 4.20 -0.69 -1.11
C THR A 115 5.15 -1.79 -0.65
N HIS A 116 5.17 -2.09 0.65
CA HIS A 116 5.96 -3.18 1.21
C HIS A 116 5.45 -3.61 2.59
N ILE A 117 4.84 -4.78 2.65
CA ILE A 117 4.26 -5.36 3.87
C ILE A 117 4.25 -6.89 3.79
N HIS A 118 4.55 -7.58 4.90
CA HIS A 118 4.54 -9.04 5.02
C HIS A 118 3.30 -9.52 5.78
N ALA A 119 2.29 -10.02 5.07
CA ALA A 119 1.01 -10.41 5.69
C ALA A 119 1.17 -11.50 6.75
N SER A 120 2.02 -12.49 6.50
CA SER A 120 2.27 -13.64 7.40
C SER A 120 3.00 -13.28 8.68
N GLN A 121 3.70 -12.13 8.71
CA GLN A 121 4.53 -11.72 9.85
C GLN A 121 3.77 -10.87 10.88
N PHE A 122 2.49 -10.59 10.66
CA PHE A 122 1.68 -9.77 11.56
C PHE A 122 1.79 -10.18 13.05
N PRO A 123 1.81 -11.47 13.43
CA PRO A 123 1.96 -11.89 14.82
C PRO A 123 3.29 -11.47 15.48
N ASN A 124 4.32 -11.17 14.69
CA ASN A 124 5.64 -10.78 15.17
C ASN A 124 5.85 -9.27 15.35
N ILE A 125 4.81 -8.46 15.19
CA ILE A 125 4.92 -7.01 15.38
C ILE A 125 5.52 -6.67 16.75
N GLY A 126 6.62 -5.89 16.75
CA GLY A 126 7.30 -5.43 17.96
C GLY A 126 8.23 -6.45 18.61
N ILE A 127 8.43 -7.62 18.02
CA ILE A 127 9.29 -8.67 18.55
C ILE A 127 10.71 -8.54 17.97
N GLY A 128 11.71 -8.57 18.85
CA GLY A 128 13.13 -8.63 18.46
C GLY A 128 13.79 -7.28 18.15
N LEU A 129 13.32 -6.19 18.77
CA LEU A 129 13.93 -4.87 18.66
C LEU A 129 15.45 -4.91 18.84
N GLY A 130 16.19 -4.31 17.91
CA GLY A 130 17.65 -4.22 17.93
C GLY A 130 18.37 -5.51 17.52
N THR A 131 17.66 -6.56 17.12
CA THR A 131 18.27 -7.75 16.53
C THR A 131 18.63 -7.46 15.06
N PRO A 132 19.90 -7.70 14.64
CA PRO A 132 20.28 -7.50 13.24
C PRO A 132 19.47 -8.39 12.30
N LEU A 133 19.25 -7.90 11.05
CA LEU A 133 18.37 -8.51 10.06
C LEU A 133 18.52 -10.03 9.92
N LEU A 134 19.72 -10.54 9.65
CA LEU A 134 19.93 -11.96 9.38
C LEU A 134 19.63 -12.86 10.60
N ASP A 135 19.96 -12.39 11.81
CA ASP A 135 19.62 -13.08 13.05
C ASP A 135 18.13 -13.01 13.35
N TRP A 136 17.50 -11.87 13.05
CA TRP A 136 16.06 -11.66 13.23
C TRP A 136 15.24 -12.57 12.30
N LEU A 137 15.64 -12.68 11.03
CA LEU A 137 15.03 -13.59 10.06
C LEU A 137 15.07 -15.04 10.56
N LYS A 138 16.25 -15.51 10.99
CA LYS A 138 16.44 -16.87 11.47
C LYS A 138 15.61 -17.16 12.72
N LYS A 139 15.58 -16.23 13.66
CA LYS A 139 15.01 -16.47 15.01
C LYS A 139 13.50 -16.31 15.07
N TYR A 140 12.95 -15.36 14.31
CA TYR A 140 11.55 -14.97 14.44
C TYR A 140 10.75 -15.17 13.13
N THR A 141 11.30 -14.77 12.00
CA THR A 141 10.56 -14.70 10.73
C THR A 141 10.37 -16.06 10.08
N PHE A 142 11.47 -16.78 9.80
CA PHE A 142 11.37 -18.07 9.11
C PHE A 142 10.60 -19.13 9.90
N PRO A 143 10.74 -19.25 11.23
CA PRO A 143 9.90 -20.15 12.01
C PRO A 143 8.42 -19.82 11.93
N LEU A 144 8.03 -18.53 12.00
CA LEU A 144 6.64 -18.12 11.89
C LEU A 144 6.08 -18.41 10.49
N GLU A 145 6.78 -18.00 9.43
CA GLU A 145 6.33 -18.22 8.06
C GLU A 145 6.22 -19.71 7.73
N ASN A 146 7.06 -20.56 8.32
CA ASN A 146 7.01 -22.01 8.15
C ASN A 146 5.70 -22.62 8.69
N HIS A 147 5.05 -22.01 9.70
CA HIS A 147 3.73 -22.46 10.17
C HIS A 147 2.63 -22.35 9.10
N PHE A 148 2.79 -21.47 8.13
CA PHE A 148 1.88 -21.35 6.98
C PHE A 148 2.12 -22.43 5.91
N CYS A 149 3.22 -23.20 6.03
CA CYS A 149 3.65 -24.16 5.01
C CYS A 149 3.52 -25.61 5.45
N GLN A 150 3.39 -25.87 6.76
CA GLN A 150 3.42 -27.23 7.30
C GLN A 150 2.20 -28.03 6.86
N SER A 151 2.46 -29.05 6.02
CA SER A 151 1.61 -30.20 5.84
C SER A 151 2.46 -31.42 6.24
N GLY A 152 2.02 -32.15 7.27
CA GLY A 152 2.76 -33.26 7.83
C GLY A 152 3.05 -34.35 6.80
N GLN A 153 4.12 -35.11 7.02
CA GLN A 153 4.49 -36.28 6.20
C GLN A 153 3.70 -37.55 6.60
N GLU A 154 2.52 -37.42 7.24
CA GLU A 154 1.78 -38.52 7.82
C GLU A 154 0.54 -38.93 6.99
N GLN A 155 -0.22 -39.97 7.43
CA GLN A 155 -1.27 -40.64 6.65
C GLN A 155 -2.37 -39.69 6.14
N GLN A 156 -3.04 -40.01 5.01
CA GLN A 156 -3.98 -39.11 4.30
C GLN A 156 -5.02 -38.38 5.18
N GLN A 157 -5.53 -38.99 6.24
CA GLN A 157 -6.51 -38.36 7.15
C GLN A 157 -5.89 -37.28 8.06
N GLU A 158 -4.63 -37.47 8.47
CA GLU A 158 -3.89 -36.49 9.24
C GLU A 158 -3.49 -35.30 8.38
N GLN A 159 -3.18 -35.51 7.10
CA GLN A 159 -2.89 -34.43 6.12
C GLN A 159 -4.09 -33.52 5.87
N GLU A 160 -5.32 -34.03 5.78
CA GLU A 160 -6.52 -33.21 5.61
C GLU A 160 -6.78 -32.33 6.84
N GLN A 161 -6.62 -32.86 8.04
CA GLN A 161 -6.80 -32.12 9.30
C GLN A 161 -5.72 -31.06 9.51
N GLU A 162 -4.47 -31.35 9.17
CA GLU A 162 -3.36 -30.39 9.25
C GLU A 162 -3.51 -29.27 8.22
N GLN A 163 -3.96 -29.58 7.01
CA GLN A 163 -4.25 -28.58 5.99
C GLN A 163 -5.37 -27.63 6.42
N GLU A 164 -6.46 -28.17 7.01
CA GLU A 164 -7.54 -27.37 7.56
C GLU A 164 -7.04 -26.44 8.68
N THR A 165 -6.18 -26.94 9.58
CA THR A 165 -5.57 -26.16 10.66
C THR A 165 -4.66 -25.03 10.13
N LYS A 166 -3.85 -25.32 9.11
CA LYS A 166 -2.98 -24.35 8.44
C LYS A 166 -3.79 -23.22 7.79
N LEU A 167 -4.83 -23.56 7.05
CA LEU A 167 -5.68 -22.57 6.38
C LEU A 167 -6.47 -21.73 7.39
N GLN A 168 -6.94 -22.34 8.49
CA GLN A 168 -7.63 -21.60 9.55
C GLN A 168 -6.69 -20.60 10.24
N PHE A 169 -5.46 -20.99 10.55
CA PHE A 169 -4.45 -20.08 11.09
C PHE A 169 -4.15 -18.93 10.13
N ALA A 170 -3.97 -19.24 8.83
CA ALA A 170 -3.72 -18.23 7.82
C ALA A 170 -4.91 -17.27 7.67
N ASP A 171 -6.15 -17.77 7.69
CA ASP A 171 -7.37 -16.96 7.61
C ASP A 171 -7.44 -15.94 8.74
N GLU A 172 -7.21 -16.39 9.99
CA GLU A 172 -7.23 -15.51 11.16
C GLU A 172 -6.19 -14.38 11.06
N ILE A 173 -4.94 -14.70 10.71
CA ILE A 173 -3.86 -13.73 10.62
C ILE A 173 -4.07 -12.76 9.45
N TYR A 174 -4.42 -13.30 8.30
CA TYR A 174 -4.60 -12.50 7.08
C TYR A 174 -5.80 -11.56 7.16
N ASN A 175 -6.92 -11.99 7.73
CA ASN A 175 -8.05 -11.10 7.98
C ASN A 175 -7.69 -9.98 8.95
N GLN A 176 -6.92 -10.27 10.01
CA GLN A 176 -6.51 -9.25 10.97
C GLN A 176 -5.66 -8.16 10.30
N ILE A 177 -4.62 -8.52 9.54
CA ILE A 177 -3.76 -7.51 8.92
C ILE A 177 -4.51 -6.70 7.87
N ILE A 178 -5.38 -7.31 7.04
CA ILE A 178 -6.20 -6.59 6.08
C ILE A 178 -7.11 -5.58 6.78
N GLN A 179 -7.80 -6.00 7.84
CA GLN A 179 -8.68 -5.10 8.60
C GLN A 179 -7.90 -3.96 9.26
N ARG A 180 -6.74 -4.25 9.89
CA ARG A 180 -5.91 -3.23 10.54
C ARG A 180 -5.37 -2.20 9.57
N THR A 181 -4.95 -2.61 8.38
CA THR A 181 -4.47 -1.68 7.34
C THR A 181 -5.62 -0.83 6.80
N LEU A 182 -6.81 -1.40 6.52
CA LEU A 182 -8.01 -0.67 6.11
C LEU A 182 -8.48 0.33 7.17
N GLU A 183 -8.54 -0.07 8.45
CA GLU A 183 -8.89 0.81 9.58
C GLU A 183 -7.94 2.02 9.71
N ASN A 184 -6.71 1.88 9.22
CA ASN A 184 -5.69 2.94 9.22
C ASN A 184 -5.56 3.66 7.86
N GLY A 185 -6.54 3.49 6.97
CA GLY A 185 -6.65 4.22 5.71
C GLY A 185 -5.82 3.66 4.55
N THR A 186 -5.21 2.48 4.70
CA THR A 186 -4.48 1.80 3.62
C THR A 186 -5.48 1.05 2.73
N THR A 187 -5.77 1.60 1.56
CA THR A 187 -6.75 1.03 0.60
C THR A 187 -6.09 0.14 -0.45
N CYS A 188 -4.77 0.26 -0.62
CA CYS A 188 -3.97 -0.54 -1.55
C CYS A 188 -2.66 -0.97 -0.87
N ALA A 189 -2.26 -2.24 -1.04
CA ALA A 189 -0.97 -2.68 -0.51
C ALA A 189 -0.29 -3.74 -1.39
N SER A 190 1.06 -3.80 -1.31
CA SER A 190 1.89 -4.79 -1.98
C SER A 190 2.41 -5.78 -0.94
N TYR A 191 1.77 -6.95 -0.90
CA TYR A 191 1.97 -7.94 0.14
C TYR A 191 2.96 -9.02 -0.24
N PHE A 192 3.89 -9.31 0.67
CA PHE A 192 4.61 -10.57 0.72
C PHE A 192 3.77 -11.57 1.54
N THR A 193 3.53 -12.76 0.99
CA THR A 193 2.94 -13.89 1.73
C THR A 193 4.04 -14.86 2.14
N THR A 194 3.86 -16.16 1.95
CA THR A 194 4.85 -17.19 2.24
C THR A 194 5.23 -17.96 0.97
N ILE A 195 6.05 -19.00 1.09
CA ILE A 195 6.33 -19.92 -0.05
C ILE A 195 5.14 -20.83 -0.36
N ASP A 196 4.11 -20.92 0.51
CA ASP A 196 2.97 -21.80 0.34
C ASP A 196 1.92 -21.23 -0.63
N PRO A 197 1.56 -21.97 -1.69
CA PRO A 197 0.60 -21.48 -2.69
C PRO A 197 -0.85 -21.47 -2.20
N GLU A 198 -1.22 -22.29 -1.23
CA GLU A 198 -2.61 -22.43 -0.79
C GLU A 198 -3.01 -21.28 0.13
N THR A 199 -2.16 -20.97 1.11
CA THR A 199 -2.36 -19.80 1.96
C THR A 199 -2.22 -18.49 1.19
N THR A 200 -1.39 -18.45 0.14
CA THR A 200 -1.30 -17.30 -0.77
C THR A 200 -2.58 -17.12 -1.59
N ASN A 201 -3.19 -18.19 -2.09
CA ASN A 201 -4.48 -18.13 -2.79
C ASN A 201 -5.60 -17.67 -1.84
N LEU A 202 -5.64 -18.19 -0.62
CA LEU A 202 -6.57 -17.74 0.42
C LEU A 202 -6.43 -16.23 0.68
N PHE A 203 -5.20 -15.73 0.77
CA PHE A 203 -4.95 -14.30 0.96
C PHE A 203 -5.54 -13.44 -0.18
N ALA A 204 -5.39 -13.89 -1.42
CA ALA A 204 -5.98 -13.21 -2.58
C ALA A 204 -7.52 -13.15 -2.51
N GLU A 205 -8.17 -14.22 -2.05
CA GLU A 205 -9.61 -14.28 -1.84
C GLU A 205 -10.06 -13.33 -0.71
N LEU A 206 -9.31 -13.31 0.39
CA LEU A 206 -9.60 -12.43 1.55
C LEU A 206 -9.49 -10.94 1.19
N LEU A 207 -8.54 -10.55 0.34
CA LEU A 207 -8.47 -9.18 -0.17
C LEU A 207 -9.73 -8.78 -0.94
N LEU A 208 -10.24 -9.67 -1.81
CA LEU A 208 -11.50 -9.44 -2.53
C LEU A 208 -12.70 -9.34 -1.59
N ILE A 209 -12.81 -10.25 -0.61
CA ILE A 209 -13.90 -10.27 0.36
C ILE A 209 -13.93 -8.99 1.19
N ASN A 210 -12.75 -8.52 1.62
CA ASN A 210 -12.62 -7.29 2.41
C ASN A 210 -12.62 -6.01 1.55
N GLY A 211 -12.61 -6.12 0.22
CA GLY A 211 -12.63 -4.98 -0.70
C GLY A 211 -11.36 -4.14 -0.72
N GLN A 212 -10.22 -4.68 -0.26
CA GLN A 212 -8.93 -4.01 -0.32
C GLN A 212 -8.22 -4.32 -1.64
N ARG A 213 -7.68 -3.29 -2.29
CA ARG A 213 -6.80 -3.48 -3.45
C ARG A 213 -5.46 -4.05 -2.99
N GLY A 214 -4.99 -5.11 -3.65
CA GLY A 214 -3.75 -5.76 -3.24
C GLY A 214 -2.94 -6.36 -4.37
N PHE A 215 -1.62 -6.26 -4.24
CA PHE A 215 -0.65 -7.02 -5.00
C PHE A 215 -0.22 -8.20 -4.13
N VAL A 216 -0.43 -9.42 -4.63
CA VAL A 216 -0.21 -10.66 -3.87
C VAL A 216 1.03 -11.34 -4.36
N GLY A 217 2.06 -11.34 -3.53
CA GLY A 217 3.37 -11.90 -3.81
C GLY A 217 3.66 -13.15 -2.98
N LYS A 218 3.55 -14.32 -3.63
CA LYS A 218 4.15 -15.53 -3.06
C LYS A 218 5.66 -15.34 -2.98
N VAL A 219 6.23 -15.51 -1.78
CA VAL A 219 7.69 -15.50 -1.59
C VAL A 219 8.32 -16.65 -2.37
N CYS A 220 9.33 -16.32 -3.20
CA CYS A 220 10.12 -17.29 -3.95
C CYS A 220 11.52 -17.34 -3.37
N MET A 221 11.95 -18.51 -2.89
CA MET A 221 13.28 -18.75 -2.32
C MET A 221 13.60 -20.25 -2.33
N ASP A 222 14.73 -20.61 -2.93
CA ASP A 222 15.19 -21.99 -3.09
C ASP A 222 16.48 -22.30 -2.31
N HIS A 223 16.95 -21.34 -1.52
CA HIS A 223 18.19 -21.45 -0.76
C HIS A 223 18.05 -20.74 0.60
N ASN A 224 18.10 -21.47 1.71
CA ASN A 224 18.00 -20.91 3.05
C ASN A 224 18.87 -21.68 4.05
N GLU A 225 20.19 -21.53 3.98
CA GLU A 225 21.12 -22.21 4.90
C GLU A 225 20.81 -21.97 6.39
N PRO A 226 20.40 -20.76 6.82
CA PRO A 226 20.12 -20.52 8.24
C PRO A 226 18.88 -21.26 8.77
N TYR A 227 17.93 -21.63 7.89
CA TYR A 227 16.68 -22.29 8.26
C TYR A 227 16.16 -23.16 7.10
N GLN A 228 16.79 -24.32 6.92
CA GLN A 228 16.58 -25.19 5.74
C GLN A 228 15.15 -25.76 5.63
N GLU A 229 14.37 -25.75 6.72
CA GLU A 229 12.98 -26.20 6.73
C GLU A 229 12.04 -25.25 5.97
N TYR A 230 12.47 -24.01 5.69
CA TYR A 230 11.70 -22.99 5.00
C TYR A 230 12.39 -22.58 3.69
N GLN A 231 12.25 -23.40 2.69
CA GLN A 231 12.68 -23.19 1.29
C GLN A 231 11.91 -24.15 0.37
N GLU A 232 11.91 -23.89 -0.92
CA GLU A 232 11.22 -24.69 -1.93
C GLU A 232 12.18 -25.17 -3.02
N SER A 233 11.83 -26.22 -3.75
CA SER A 233 12.55 -26.57 -4.97
C SER A 233 12.20 -25.63 -6.11
N ILE A 234 13.05 -25.52 -7.12
CA ILE A 234 12.78 -24.71 -8.31
C ILE A 234 11.52 -25.19 -9.01
N GLU A 235 11.35 -26.50 -9.15
CA GLU A 235 10.20 -27.15 -9.77
C GLU A 235 8.89 -26.83 -9.03
N ASP A 236 8.93 -26.79 -7.69
CA ASP A 236 7.77 -26.42 -6.87
C ASP A 236 7.48 -24.91 -6.96
N CYS A 237 8.51 -24.07 -7.01
CA CYS A 237 8.35 -22.65 -7.24
C CYS A 237 7.67 -22.38 -8.60
N GLU A 238 8.13 -22.99 -9.68
CA GLU A 238 7.54 -22.86 -11.01
C GLU A 238 6.07 -23.24 -11.01
N LYS A 239 5.75 -24.43 -10.48
CA LYS A 239 4.35 -24.93 -10.41
C LYS A 239 3.47 -24.02 -9.56
N SER A 240 3.95 -23.60 -8.40
CA SER A 240 3.18 -22.77 -7.47
C SER A 240 2.94 -21.37 -8.01
N MET A 241 3.91 -20.75 -8.67
CA MET A 241 3.73 -19.46 -9.32
C MET A 241 2.66 -19.49 -10.41
N HIS A 242 2.68 -20.51 -11.29
CA HIS A 242 1.64 -20.68 -12.30
C HIS A 242 0.26 -20.95 -11.68
N LYS A 243 0.20 -21.74 -10.59
CA LYS A 243 -1.04 -22.01 -9.85
C LYS A 243 -1.65 -20.71 -9.31
N ILE A 244 -0.86 -19.86 -8.68
CA ILE A 244 -1.30 -18.60 -8.07
C ILE A 244 -1.73 -17.60 -9.13
N ILE A 245 -0.94 -17.41 -10.18
CA ILE A 245 -1.30 -16.49 -11.28
C ILE A 245 -2.64 -16.90 -11.88
N ASN A 246 -2.80 -18.17 -12.23
CA ASN A 246 -4.06 -18.68 -12.78
C ASN A 246 -5.25 -18.56 -11.81
N HIS A 247 -5.01 -18.69 -10.49
CA HIS A 247 -6.04 -18.52 -9.48
C HIS A 247 -6.51 -17.05 -9.41
N ILE A 248 -5.58 -16.13 -9.30
CA ILE A 248 -5.88 -14.69 -9.21
C ILE A 248 -6.54 -14.18 -10.51
N GLU A 249 -6.10 -14.65 -11.69
CA GLU A 249 -6.76 -14.34 -12.95
C GLU A 249 -8.24 -14.77 -12.98
N LYS A 250 -8.56 -15.94 -12.39
CA LYS A 250 -9.95 -16.43 -12.28
C LYS A 250 -10.79 -15.63 -11.29
N LEU A 251 -10.19 -15.10 -10.23
CA LEU A 251 -10.89 -14.24 -9.26
C LEU A 251 -11.36 -12.91 -9.89
N ASN A 252 -10.72 -12.45 -10.96
CA ASN A 252 -10.99 -11.17 -11.63
C ASN A 252 -11.51 -11.36 -13.07
N PRO A 253 -12.55 -12.15 -13.34
CA PRO A 253 -12.83 -12.69 -14.66
C PRO A 253 -13.22 -11.69 -15.74
N ASN A 254 -13.44 -10.41 -15.48
CA ASN A 254 -13.96 -9.50 -16.54
C ASN A 254 -13.80 -8.01 -16.28
N THR A 255 -12.81 -7.54 -15.56
CA THR A 255 -12.69 -6.11 -15.28
C THR A 255 -11.32 -5.57 -15.64
N ASN A 256 -11.29 -4.46 -16.38
CA ASN A 256 -10.09 -3.62 -16.56
C ASN A 256 -9.63 -2.97 -15.24
N LYS A 257 -10.22 -3.36 -14.09
CA LYS A 257 -10.05 -2.78 -12.77
C LYS A 257 -9.87 -3.91 -11.74
N ASN A 258 -8.84 -4.74 -11.95
CA ASN A 258 -8.54 -5.81 -11.03
C ASN A 258 -8.24 -5.26 -9.64
N LEU A 259 -8.96 -5.76 -8.64
CA LEU A 259 -8.71 -5.41 -7.24
C LEU A 259 -7.47 -6.14 -6.72
N VAL A 260 -7.26 -7.38 -7.14
CA VAL A 260 -6.13 -8.22 -6.74
C VAL A 260 -5.26 -8.52 -7.95
N THR A 261 -3.95 -8.37 -7.81
CA THR A 261 -2.96 -8.57 -8.88
C THR A 261 -1.81 -9.44 -8.36
N PRO A 262 -1.37 -10.47 -9.10
CA PRO A 262 -0.16 -11.21 -8.72
C PRO A 262 1.08 -10.33 -8.94
N ILE A 263 2.07 -10.46 -8.05
CA ILE A 263 3.35 -9.78 -8.15
C ILE A 263 4.49 -10.78 -7.95
N ILE A 264 5.49 -10.74 -8.83
CA ILE A 264 6.66 -11.59 -8.78
C ILE A 264 7.52 -11.19 -7.59
N THR A 265 7.81 -12.15 -6.70
CA THR A 265 8.40 -11.84 -5.40
C THR A 265 9.60 -12.73 -5.08
N PRO A 266 10.76 -12.55 -5.74
CA PRO A 266 12.00 -13.06 -5.19
C PRO A 266 12.21 -12.41 -3.82
N ARG A 267 12.32 -13.20 -2.74
CA ARG A 267 12.41 -12.61 -1.39
C ARG A 267 13.52 -11.58 -1.32
N PHE A 268 14.76 -12.00 -1.56
CA PHE A 268 15.94 -11.16 -1.76
C PHE A 268 17.08 -12.05 -2.31
N ALA A 269 18.08 -11.45 -2.92
CA ALA A 269 19.09 -12.21 -3.66
C ALA A 269 19.78 -13.32 -2.85
N PRO A 270 20.15 -13.16 -1.56
CA PRO A 270 20.84 -14.21 -0.80
C PRO A 270 20.12 -15.56 -0.68
N VAL A 271 18.81 -15.60 -0.82
CA VAL A 271 18.02 -16.85 -0.71
C VAL A 271 17.46 -17.33 -2.05
N CYS A 272 17.98 -16.76 -3.15
CA CYS A 272 17.55 -17.07 -4.51
C CYS A 272 18.74 -17.52 -5.35
N SER A 273 18.68 -18.73 -5.93
CA SER A 273 19.69 -19.16 -6.90
C SER A 273 19.57 -18.40 -8.24
N ASP A 274 20.64 -18.44 -9.06
CA ASP A 274 20.62 -17.92 -10.43
C ASP A 274 19.44 -18.47 -11.25
N LYS A 275 19.05 -19.73 -11.01
CA LYS A 275 17.98 -20.39 -11.75
C LYS A 275 16.61 -19.81 -11.40
N ILE A 276 16.32 -19.62 -10.09
CA ILE A 276 15.04 -19.07 -9.67
C ILE A 276 14.92 -17.59 -10.07
N LEU A 277 16.01 -16.81 -9.93
CA LEU A 277 16.01 -15.40 -10.36
C LEU A 277 15.77 -15.27 -11.87
N LYS A 278 16.40 -16.16 -12.68
CA LYS A 278 16.18 -16.20 -14.13
C LYS A 278 14.73 -16.54 -14.47
N PHE A 279 14.18 -17.60 -13.88
CA PHE A 279 12.78 -18.00 -14.07
C PHE A 279 11.83 -16.86 -13.74
N LEU A 280 11.99 -16.21 -12.59
CA LEU A 280 11.12 -15.11 -12.16
C LEU A 280 11.19 -13.89 -13.08
N GLY A 281 12.38 -13.55 -13.59
CA GLY A 281 12.53 -12.49 -14.58
C GLY A 281 11.86 -12.81 -15.92
N GLU A 282 12.01 -14.04 -16.41
CA GLU A 282 11.33 -14.53 -17.62
C GLU A 282 9.81 -14.54 -17.44
N LEU A 283 9.31 -15.03 -16.31
CA LEU A 283 7.88 -15.08 -15.99
C LEU A 283 7.26 -13.66 -15.89
N SER A 284 7.97 -12.73 -15.23
CA SER A 284 7.54 -11.32 -15.15
C SER A 284 7.40 -10.71 -16.55
N HIS A 285 8.38 -10.95 -17.43
CA HIS A 285 8.36 -10.45 -18.80
C HIS A 285 7.22 -11.10 -19.62
N GLU A 286 7.08 -12.43 -19.57
CA GLU A 286 6.05 -13.19 -20.30
C GLU A 286 4.63 -12.75 -19.92
N LYS A 287 4.36 -12.64 -18.62
CA LYS A 287 3.04 -12.30 -18.08
C LYS A 287 2.83 -10.79 -17.87
N ASN A 288 3.86 -9.98 -18.14
CA ASN A 288 3.84 -8.52 -17.91
C ASN A 288 3.49 -8.14 -16.45
N LEU A 289 3.96 -8.94 -15.48
CA LEU A 289 3.68 -8.78 -14.06
C LEU A 289 4.67 -7.83 -13.38
N PRO A 290 4.23 -7.10 -12.34
CA PRO A 290 5.11 -6.32 -11.48
C PRO A 290 6.02 -7.21 -10.64
N ILE A 291 7.07 -6.62 -10.10
CA ILE A 291 8.09 -7.28 -9.29
C ILE A 291 8.26 -6.53 -7.98
N GLN A 292 8.45 -7.24 -6.88
CA GLN A 292 8.87 -6.68 -5.59
C GLN A 292 9.99 -7.52 -4.99
N THR A 293 10.95 -6.86 -4.32
CA THR A 293 12.05 -7.52 -3.62
C THR A 293 12.73 -6.54 -2.64
N HIS A 294 13.65 -7.05 -1.81
CA HIS A 294 14.48 -6.24 -0.92
C HIS A 294 15.81 -5.93 -1.58
N ILE A 295 16.40 -4.78 -1.25
CA ILE A 295 17.72 -4.38 -1.76
C ILE A 295 18.47 -3.52 -0.74
N SER A 296 19.74 -3.88 -0.51
CA SER A 296 20.73 -3.06 0.22
C SER A 296 20.19 -2.54 1.56
N GLU A 297 19.47 -3.39 2.30
CA GLU A 297 18.91 -3.08 3.60
C GLU A 297 19.97 -3.05 4.68
N ASN A 298 20.85 -4.06 4.69
CA ASN A 298 21.85 -4.24 5.73
C ASN A 298 23.24 -4.47 5.14
N LYS A 299 24.30 -3.97 5.79
CA LYS A 299 25.68 -4.13 5.29
C LYS A 299 26.13 -5.58 5.24
N GLN A 300 25.74 -6.40 6.23
CA GLN A 300 26.08 -7.84 6.22
C GLN A 300 25.35 -8.58 5.09
N GLU A 301 24.13 -8.16 4.77
CA GLU A 301 23.38 -8.66 3.61
C GLU A 301 24.13 -8.34 2.31
N ILE A 302 24.59 -7.10 2.13
CA ILE A 302 25.37 -6.69 0.95
C ILE A 302 26.66 -7.51 0.82
N GLU A 303 27.40 -7.68 1.91
CA GLU A 303 28.61 -8.53 1.93
C GLU A 303 28.30 -10.00 1.56
N LEU A 304 27.14 -10.50 1.93
CA LEU A 304 26.70 -11.84 1.55
C LEU A 304 26.37 -11.92 0.06
N VAL A 305 25.70 -10.90 -0.50
CA VAL A 305 25.42 -10.80 -1.94
C VAL A 305 26.70 -10.76 -2.75
N ASP A 306 27.71 -9.96 -2.34
CA ASP A 306 29.01 -9.89 -3.01
C ASP A 306 29.73 -11.26 -3.06
N LYS A 307 29.57 -12.08 -2.00
CA LYS A 307 30.13 -13.44 -1.95
C LYS A 307 29.38 -14.42 -2.84
N LEU A 308 28.05 -14.33 -2.90
CA LEU A 308 27.20 -15.26 -3.65
C LEU A 308 27.17 -14.94 -5.15
N PHE A 309 27.34 -13.66 -5.52
CA PHE A 309 27.30 -13.19 -6.91
C PHE A 309 28.58 -12.43 -7.32
N PRO A 310 29.75 -13.08 -7.28
CA PRO A 310 31.07 -12.42 -7.48
C PRO A 310 31.25 -11.83 -8.89
N ASP A 311 30.44 -12.25 -9.85
CA ASP A 311 30.45 -11.73 -11.23
C ASP A 311 29.60 -10.46 -11.41
N CYS A 312 28.88 -10.02 -10.37
CA CYS A 312 28.07 -8.81 -10.40
C CYS A 312 28.80 -7.65 -9.71
N GLU A 313 28.71 -6.45 -10.27
CA GLU A 313 29.43 -5.27 -9.76
C GLU A 313 28.89 -4.80 -8.40
N ASN A 314 27.59 -4.99 -8.16
CA ASN A 314 26.87 -4.57 -6.95
C ASN A 314 25.52 -5.28 -6.86
N TYR A 315 24.79 -5.05 -5.77
CA TYR A 315 23.52 -5.72 -5.51
C TYR A 315 22.47 -5.48 -6.62
N ALA A 316 22.28 -4.23 -7.06
CA ALA A 316 21.34 -3.92 -8.14
C ALA A 316 21.72 -4.62 -9.47
N SER A 317 23.02 -4.83 -9.71
CA SER A 317 23.51 -5.57 -10.88
C SER A 317 23.07 -7.03 -10.88
N VAL A 318 22.89 -7.67 -9.72
CA VAL A 318 22.34 -9.03 -9.62
C VAL A 318 20.94 -9.07 -10.21
N TYR A 319 20.04 -8.20 -9.75
CA TYR A 319 18.69 -8.15 -10.28
C TYR A 319 18.62 -7.75 -11.75
N ASN A 320 19.50 -6.85 -12.19
CA ASN A 320 19.59 -6.46 -13.61
C ASN A 320 20.04 -7.62 -14.50
N LYS A 321 20.97 -8.47 -14.05
CA LYS A 321 21.44 -9.68 -14.75
C LYS A 321 20.29 -10.61 -15.12
N PHE A 322 19.28 -10.71 -14.27
CA PHE A 322 18.13 -11.58 -14.45
C PHE A 322 16.87 -10.86 -14.94
N ASN A 323 16.96 -9.64 -15.47
CA ASN A 323 15.84 -8.84 -15.96
C ASN A 323 14.75 -8.54 -14.90
N LEU A 324 15.13 -8.48 -13.63
CA LEU A 324 14.24 -8.15 -12.52
C LEU A 324 14.16 -6.65 -12.21
N LEU A 325 14.95 -5.79 -12.88
CA LEU A 325 14.82 -4.34 -12.82
C LEU A 325 14.01 -3.84 -14.03
N THR A 326 12.79 -3.44 -13.78
CA THR A 326 11.85 -2.89 -14.79
C THR A 326 11.14 -1.66 -14.22
N ASN A 327 10.39 -0.96 -15.05
CA ASN A 327 9.53 0.15 -14.62
C ASN A 327 8.33 -0.28 -13.74
N LYS A 328 8.20 -1.57 -13.45
CA LYS A 328 7.21 -2.16 -12.55
C LYS A 328 7.86 -2.83 -11.33
N THR A 329 9.13 -2.54 -11.06
CA THR A 329 9.86 -3.13 -9.95
C THR A 329 9.85 -2.21 -8.74
N ILE A 330 9.47 -2.75 -7.58
CA ILE A 330 9.52 -2.12 -6.27
C ILE A 330 10.69 -2.71 -5.49
N LEU A 331 11.60 -1.84 -5.06
CA LEU A 331 12.79 -2.18 -4.30
C LEU A 331 12.64 -1.68 -2.87
N ALA A 332 12.49 -2.59 -1.91
CA ALA A 332 12.31 -2.22 -0.50
C ALA A 332 13.64 -1.84 0.16
N HIS A 333 13.56 -0.92 1.13
CA HIS A 333 14.62 -0.37 1.97
C HIS A 333 15.63 0.53 1.25
N ALA A 334 16.46 0.01 0.36
CA ALA A 334 17.42 0.78 -0.43
C ALA A 334 18.31 1.73 0.43
N ILE A 335 18.76 1.27 1.62
CA ILE A 335 19.44 2.11 2.61
C ILE A 335 20.85 2.47 2.13
N HIS A 336 21.59 1.47 1.64
CA HIS A 336 23.02 1.55 1.37
C HIS A 336 23.35 1.55 -0.12
N LEU A 337 22.50 2.12 -0.97
CA LEU A 337 22.76 2.19 -2.41
C LEU A 337 23.99 3.04 -2.75
N THR A 338 24.81 2.52 -3.62
CA THR A 338 25.90 3.28 -4.25
C THR A 338 25.36 4.24 -5.33
N PRO A 339 26.13 5.28 -5.73
CA PRO A 339 25.73 6.15 -6.83
C PRO A 339 25.47 5.42 -8.15
N LYS A 340 26.20 4.34 -8.43
CA LYS A 340 26.01 3.51 -9.64
C LYS A 340 24.68 2.74 -9.59
N GLU A 341 24.30 2.23 -8.42
CA GLU A 341 23.01 1.57 -8.23
C GLU A 341 21.87 2.55 -8.39
N CYS A 342 21.98 3.76 -7.81
CA CYS A 342 20.98 4.82 -8.00
C CYS A 342 20.81 5.15 -9.50
N GLN A 343 21.90 5.26 -10.26
CA GLN A 343 21.84 5.50 -11.72
C GLN A 343 21.14 4.35 -12.45
N LEU A 344 21.44 3.10 -12.10
CA LEU A 344 20.83 1.92 -12.71
C LEU A 344 19.35 1.84 -12.39
N ILE A 345 18.95 2.02 -11.12
CA ILE A 345 17.56 2.04 -10.65
C ILE A 345 16.78 3.14 -11.39
N LYS A 346 17.35 4.34 -11.50
CA LYS A 346 16.78 5.44 -12.29
C LYS A 346 16.61 5.08 -13.76
N LEU A 347 17.66 4.53 -14.39
CA LEU A 347 17.64 4.14 -15.80
C LEU A 347 16.54 3.11 -16.09
N LYS A 348 16.32 2.16 -15.17
CA LYS A 348 15.29 1.13 -15.25
C LYS A 348 13.91 1.61 -14.82
N ASN A 349 13.81 2.85 -14.32
CA ASN A 349 12.60 3.47 -13.80
C ASN A 349 11.93 2.65 -12.69
N CYS A 350 12.73 1.98 -11.85
CA CYS A 350 12.23 1.28 -10.67
C CYS A 350 11.80 2.26 -9.59
N SER A 351 10.93 1.80 -8.70
CA SER A 351 10.52 2.56 -7.52
C SER A 351 11.15 2.00 -6.25
N ILE A 352 11.40 2.87 -5.25
CA ILE A 352 11.88 2.48 -3.93
C ILE A 352 10.68 2.49 -2.97
N SER A 353 10.55 1.45 -2.13
CA SER A 353 9.66 1.44 -0.97
C SER A 353 10.46 1.73 0.29
N HIS A 354 10.25 2.89 0.89
CA HIS A 354 10.95 3.31 2.10
C HIS A 354 10.23 2.80 3.35
N CYS A 355 10.95 2.05 4.19
CA CYS A 355 10.44 1.39 5.39
C CYS A 355 11.16 1.91 6.65
N PRO A 356 10.97 3.18 7.05
CA PRO A 356 11.80 3.84 8.07
C PRO A 356 11.72 3.19 9.44
N THR A 357 10.58 2.63 9.82
CA THR A 357 10.38 1.96 11.11
C THR A 357 11.18 0.68 11.20
N SER A 358 11.13 -0.16 10.17
CA SER A 358 11.92 -1.39 10.08
C SER A 358 13.41 -1.09 10.01
N ASN A 359 13.83 -0.18 9.15
CA ASN A 359 15.23 0.22 9.02
C ASN A 359 15.85 0.61 10.35
N THR A 360 15.09 1.33 11.19
CA THR A 360 15.52 1.73 12.55
C THR A 360 15.43 0.56 13.54
N PHE A 361 14.34 -0.20 13.50
CA PHE A 361 14.04 -1.28 14.44
C PHE A 361 15.08 -2.42 14.36
N LEU A 362 15.49 -2.79 13.14
CA LEU A 362 16.50 -3.81 12.85
C LEU A 362 17.93 -3.24 12.84
N SER A 363 18.11 -1.96 13.20
CA SER A 363 19.41 -1.28 13.20
C SER A 363 20.14 -1.33 11.83
N SER A 364 19.37 -1.33 10.75
CA SER A 364 19.88 -1.43 9.37
C SER A 364 20.49 -0.11 8.88
N GLY A 365 19.89 1.05 9.26
CA GLY A 365 20.41 2.38 8.93
C GLY A 365 19.33 3.38 8.51
N GLU A 366 19.76 4.51 7.96
CA GLU A 366 18.90 5.63 7.55
C GLU A 366 19.03 5.85 6.03
N ALA A 367 17.94 5.64 5.28
CA ALA A 367 17.92 5.82 3.83
C ALA A 367 17.84 7.32 3.44
N PRO A 368 18.66 7.81 2.48
CA PRO A 368 18.70 9.24 2.10
C PRO A 368 17.58 9.60 1.11
N ILE A 369 16.34 9.54 1.56
CA ILE A 369 15.13 9.63 0.70
C ILE A 369 15.03 10.96 -0.03
N TYR A 370 15.39 12.10 0.62
CA TYR A 370 15.40 13.39 -0.05
C TYR A 370 16.30 13.36 -1.29
N LYS A 371 17.50 12.77 -1.17
CA LYS A 371 18.42 12.62 -2.30
C LYS A 371 17.80 11.79 -3.41
N TYR A 372 17.15 10.66 -3.10
CA TYR A 372 16.51 9.80 -4.10
C TYR A 372 15.41 10.54 -4.86
N LEU A 373 14.52 11.27 -4.15
CA LEU A 373 13.43 12.01 -4.76
C LEU A 373 13.92 13.19 -5.60
N TYR A 374 14.81 14.02 -5.05
CA TYR A 374 15.09 15.36 -5.61
C TYR A 374 16.41 15.45 -6.38
N HIS A 375 17.43 14.63 -6.05
CA HIS A 375 18.70 14.65 -6.75
C HIS A 375 18.79 13.52 -7.80
N ASP A 376 18.40 12.32 -7.42
CA ASP A 376 18.47 11.18 -8.31
C ASP A 376 17.21 11.02 -9.19
N ASN A 377 16.11 11.71 -8.84
CA ASN A 377 14.81 11.63 -9.52
C ASN A 377 14.29 10.18 -9.61
N ILE A 378 14.43 9.42 -8.53
CA ILE A 378 13.86 8.08 -8.37
C ILE A 378 12.51 8.22 -7.68
N ASN A 379 11.50 7.50 -8.14
CA ASN A 379 10.21 7.46 -7.45
C ASN A 379 10.37 6.74 -6.11
N VAL A 380 9.88 7.35 -5.05
CA VAL A 380 9.85 6.76 -3.70
C VAL A 380 8.42 6.70 -3.20
N SER A 381 8.09 5.59 -2.59
CA SER A 381 6.84 5.30 -1.88
C SER A 381 7.14 4.86 -0.45
N LEU A 382 6.12 4.57 0.34
CA LEU A 382 6.25 4.13 1.73
C LEU A 382 5.84 2.66 1.88
N GLY A 383 6.52 1.95 2.77
CA GLY A 383 6.17 0.62 3.22
C GLY A 383 6.17 0.53 4.74
N THR A 384 5.22 -0.20 5.31
CA THR A 384 5.19 -0.49 6.75
C THR A 384 6.23 -1.53 7.13
N ASP A 385 6.47 -2.46 6.20
CA ASP A 385 7.30 -3.63 6.43
C ASP A 385 6.94 -4.37 7.74
N VAL A 386 5.64 -4.59 7.94
CA VAL A 386 5.20 -5.49 9.02
C VAL A 386 5.79 -6.90 8.75
N SER A 387 6.62 -7.48 9.63
CA SER A 387 6.85 -7.14 11.02
C SER A 387 8.28 -6.65 11.34
N GLY A 388 9.18 -6.46 10.37
CA GLY A 388 10.41 -5.70 10.61
C GLY A 388 10.05 -4.28 11.09
N GLY A 389 9.05 -3.65 10.51
CA GLY A 389 8.36 -2.49 11.05
C GLY A 389 7.37 -2.85 12.17
N PHE A 390 7.29 -2.01 13.18
CA PHE A 390 6.46 -2.20 14.38
C PHE A 390 5.08 -1.54 14.32
N ASP A 391 4.69 -0.99 13.16
CA ASP A 391 3.42 -0.29 12.98
C ASP A 391 2.85 -0.59 11.58
N TYR A 392 1.54 -0.78 11.50
CA TYR A 392 0.80 -1.04 10.26
C TYR A 392 0.11 0.22 9.70
N SER A 393 0.34 1.39 10.29
CA SER A 393 -0.26 2.66 9.86
C SER A 393 0.69 3.47 8.97
N ILE A 394 0.34 3.64 7.71
CA ILE A 394 1.11 4.50 6.78
C ILE A 394 1.22 5.95 7.30
N LEU A 395 0.24 6.45 8.05
CA LEU A 395 0.33 7.77 8.68
C LEU A 395 1.50 7.85 9.69
N GLN A 396 1.76 6.77 10.44
CA GLN A 396 2.93 6.71 11.31
C GLN A 396 4.22 6.58 10.49
N ILE A 397 4.20 5.84 9.37
CA ILE A 397 5.36 5.72 8.49
C ILE A 397 5.74 7.08 7.88
N ILE A 398 4.77 7.92 7.48
CA ILE A 398 5.01 9.31 7.06
C ILE A 398 5.80 10.08 8.13
N LYS A 399 5.36 10.01 9.38
CA LYS A 399 6.02 10.68 10.50
C LYS A 399 7.47 10.21 10.67
N HIS A 400 7.69 8.91 10.65
CA HIS A 400 9.03 8.34 10.78
C HIS A 400 9.94 8.70 9.60
N ALA A 401 9.45 8.68 8.37
CA ALA A 401 10.19 9.11 7.18
C ALA A 401 10.68 10.56 7.31
N ILE A 402 9.80 11.45 7.78
CA ILE A 402 10.16 12.86 8.03
C ILE A 402 11.22 12.94 9.14
N LEU A 403 11.05 12.25 10.26
CA LEU A 403 12.01 12.27 11.38
C LEU A 403 13.39 11.76 10.95
N VAL A 404 13.48 10.67 10.21
CA VAL A 404 14.75 10.13 9.67
C VAL A 404 15.45 11.18 8.79
N SER A 405 14.71 11.87 7.93
CA SER A 405 15.28 12.93 7.09
C SER A 405 15.85 14.09 7.91
N HIS A 406 15.21 14.44 9.04
CA HIS A 406 15.71 15.43 9.98
C HIS A 406 17.02 14.97 10.66
N HIS A 407 17.11 13.69 11.08
CA HIS A 407 18.34 13.14 11.66
C HIS A 407 19.50 13.19 10.66
N LEU A 408 19.28 12.76 9.42
CA LEU A 408 20.29 12.83 8.35
C LEU A 408 20.77 14.27 8.11
N ASN A 409 19.84 15.24 8.08
CA ASN A 409 20.18 16.64 7.89
C ASN A 409 20.99 17.21 9.08
N MET A 410 20.65 16.85 10.32
CA MET A 410 21.43 17.24 11.51
C MET A 410 22.85 16.65 11.51
N HIS A 411 23.02 15.39 11.06
CA HIS A 411 24.34 14.77 10.97
C HIS A 411 25.24 15.47 9.95
N LYS A 412 24.69 15.91 8.80
CA LYS A 412 25.44 16.72 7.82
C LYS A 412 25.94 18.04 8.42
N SER A 413 25.06 18.76 9.13
CA SER A 413 25.39 20.05 9.73
C SER A 413 26.50 19.97 10.79
N ASN A 414 26.57 18.84 11.52
CA ASN A 414 27.58 18.65 12.57
C ASN A 414 28.97 18.20 12.02
N THR A 415 29.04 17.70 10.79
CA THR A 415 30.29 17.25 10.18
C THR A 415 31.01 18.31 9.37
N THR A 416 30.35 19.40 9.00
CA THR A 416 30.93 20.54 8.28
C THR A 416 31.59 21.51 9.26
N THR A 417 32.84 21.22 9.67
CA THR A 417 33.68 22.19 10.40
C THR A 417 34.12 23.32 9.47
N ASN A 418 33.63 24.55 9.75
CA ASN A 418 34.29 25.85 9.41
C ASN A 418 34.46 26.25 7.93
N THR A 419 33.58 25.84 7.01
CA THR A 419 33.45 26.62 5.76
C THR A 419 31.96 26.92 5.52
N THR A 420 31.56 28.12 5.93
CA THR A 420 30.25 28.68 5.57
C THR A 420 30.20 28.91 4.04
N THR A 421 29.94 27.89 3.28
CA THR A 421 29.42 28.03 1.92
C THR A 421 27.90 28.23 2.06
N LYS A 422 27.40 29.34 1.59
CA LYS A 422 26.03 29.86 1.68
C LYS A 422 24.99 29.01 0.93
N ASN A 423 25.18 27.71 0.74
CA ASN A 423 24.33 26.83 -0.07
C ASN A 423 24.00 25.50 0.63
N ASP A 424 23.84 25.49 1.96
CA ASP A 424 23.27 24.30 2.62
C ASP A 424 21.78 24.19 2.25
N VAL A 425 21.50 23.37 1.25
CA VAL A 425 20.12 23.01 0.88
C VAL A 425 19.52 22.22 2.05
N ASP A 426 18.35 22.65 2.51
CA ASP A 426 17.60 21.91 3.51
C ASP A 426 17.05 20.64 2.86
N GLU A 427 17.62 19.48 3.23
CA GLU A 427 17.25 18.17 2.69
C GLU A 427 16.24 17.42 3.58
N ARG A 428 15.49 18.14 4.39
CA ARG A 428 14.41 17.56 5.19
C ARG A 428 13.16 17.33 4.33
N LEU A 429 12.53 16.17 4.52
CA LEU A 429 11.22 15.88 3.95
C LEU A 429 10.15 16.73 4.66
N SER A 430 9.20 17.21 3.89
CA SER A 430 8.00 17.91 4.36
C SER A 430 6.80 16.99 4.50
N ILE A 431 5.72 17.48 5.11
CA ILE A 431 4.42 16.77 5.17
C ILE A 431 3.90 16.47 3.74
N LYS A 432 4.08 17.42 2.80
CA LYS A 432 3.72 17.23 1.39
C LYS A 432 4.43 16.03 0.80
N ASP A 433 5.74 15.87 1.04
CA ASP A 433 6.52 14.75 0.53
C ASP A 433 6.04 13.42 1.13
N GLY A 434 5.70 13.42 2.43
CA GLY A 434 5.12 12.27 3.09
C GLY A 434 3.78 11.84 2.49
N ILE A 435 2.86 12.79 2.26
CA ILE A 435 1.57 12.52 1.62
C ILE A 435 1.78 12.04 0.17
N TYR A 436 2.68 12.65 -0.59
CA TYR A 436 3.02 12.21 -1.94
C TYR A 436 3.48 10.74 -1.96
N MET A 437 4.47 10.39 -1.12
CA MET A 437 4.99 9.03 -1.04
C MET A 437 3.92 8.01 -0.65
N ALA A 438 2.99 8.39 0.24
CA ALA A 438 1.89 7.55 0.72
C ALA A 438 0.73 7.39 -0.28
N THR A 439 0.63 8.24 -1.30
CA THR A 439 -0.49 8.29 -2.25
C THR A 439 0.01 8.18 -3.69
N MET A 440 0.34 9.28 -4.35
CA MET A 440 0.74 9.30 -5.77
C MET A 440 2.09 8.60 -6.03
N GLY A 441 3.05 8.72 -5.09
CA GLY A 441 4.32 7.99 -5.13
C GLY A 441 4.10 6.47 -5.05
N GLY A 442 3.20 6.05 -4.14
CA GLY A 442 2.75 4.66 -4.02
C GLY A 442 2.02 4.18 -5.27
N ALA A 443 1.09 4.98 -5.82
CA ALA A 443 0.38 4.64 -7.05
C ALA A 443 1.32 4.44 -8.24
N LYS A 444 2.36 5.28 -8.37
CA LYS A 444 3.41 5.10 -9.39
C LYS A 444 4.21 3.82 -9.16
N ALA A 445 4.56 3.51 -7.91
CA ALA A 445 5.33 2.32 -7.59
C ALA A 445 4.60 1.01 -7.98
N VAL A 446 3.28 0.98 -7.80
CA VAL A 446 2.45 -0.18 -8.18
C VAL A 446 1.87 -0.08 -9.60
N GLY A 447 2.22 0.96 -10.39
CA GLY A 447 1.76 1.15 -11.77
C GLY A 447 0.29 1.55 -11.91
N LEU A 448 -0.30 2.17 -10.88
CA LEU A 448 -1.72 2.57 -10.84
C LEU A 448 -1.92 4.10 -10.78
N GLN A 449 -0.91 4.90 -11.15
CA GLN A 449 -0.97 6.37 -11.09
C GLN A 449 -2.11 7.00 -11.92
N ASP A 450 -2.59 6.30 -12.92
CA ASP A 450 -3.71 6.73 -13.76
C ASP A 450 -5.07 6.23 -13.24
N ILE A 451 -5.06 5.46 -12.13
CA ILE A 451 -6.25 4.81 -11.56
C ILE A 451 -6.56 5.32 -10.17
N ILE A 452 -5.55 5.50 -9.30
CA ILE A 452 -5.69 5.93 -7.89
C ILE A 452 -4.59 6.93 -7.50
N GLY A 453 -4.57 7.36 -6.24
CA GLY A 453 -3.51 8.18 -5.65
C GLY A 453 -3.75 9.69 -5.69
N SER A 454 -4.74 10.17 -6.44
CA SER A 454 -5.16 11.57 -6.47
C SER A 454 -6.61 11.73 -6.92
N PHE A 455 -7.19 12.91 -6.73
CA PHE A 455 -8.56 13.23 -7.16
C PHE A 455 -8.54 13.89 -8.54
N GLU A 456 -8.75 13.10 -9.57
CA GLU A 456 -8.80 13.52 -10.96
C GLU A 456 -9.93 12.80 -11.70
N ILE A 457 -10.53 13.47 -12.71
CA ILE A 457 -11.59 12.86 -13.51
C ILE A 457 -11.03 11.63 -14.24
N GLY A 458 -11.77 10.53 -14.17
CA GLY A 458 -11.41 9.24 -14.74
C GLY A 458 -10.77 8.27 -13.76
N LYS A 459 -10.26 8.74 -12.61
CA LYS A 459 -9.70 7.88 -11.55
C LYS A 459 -10.79 7.25 -10.69
N GLN A 460 -10.43 6.16 -10.02
CA GLN A 460 -11.26 5.55 -8.98
C GLN A 460 -11.28 6.46 -7.76
N PHE A 461 -12.44 6.58 -7.14
CA PHE A 461 -12.62 7.30 -5.88
C PHE A 461 -12.14 6.43 -4.71
N ASP A 462 -10.86 6.15 -4.69
CA ASP A 462 -10.15 5.43 -3.64
C ASP A 462 -9.75 6.46 -2.56
N VAL A 463 -10.48 6.50 -1.45
CA VAL A 463 -10.52 7.67 -0.56
C VAL A 463 -10.65 7.27 0.90
N GLN A 464 -10.12 8.11 1.77
CA GLN A 464 -10.41 8.10 3.20
C GLN A 464 -10.94 9.47 3.66
N LEU A 465 -11.87 9.44 4.60
CA LEU A 465 -12.35 10.63 5.30
C LEU A 465 -11.60 10.77 6.63
N ILE A 466 -10.85 11.85 6.76
CA ILE A 466 -10.20 12.21 8.03
C ILE A 466 -11.19 13.03 8.87
N ASP A 467 -11.38 12.63 10.12
CA ASP A 467 -12.16 13.35 11.13
C ASP A 467 -11.26 13.69 12.32
N LEU A 468 -10.90 14.98 12.46
CA LEU A 468 -10.00 15.47 13.51
C LEU A 468 -10.67 15.56 14.89
N LEU A 469 -11.98 15.44 14.96
CA LEU A 469 -12.71 15.45 16.24
C LEU A 469 -12.67 14.04 16.85
N THR A 470 -12.11 13.95 18.06
CA THR A 470 -12.16 12.73 18.87
C THR A 470 -13.60 12.44 19.24
N ARG A 471 -14.28 11.54 18.54
CA ARG A 471 -15.51 10.96 19.04
C ARG A 471 -15.15 9.98 20.15
N GLN A 472 -15.78 10.08 21.33
CA GLN A 472 -15.78 8.99 22.29
C GLN A 472 -16.34 7.77 21.55
N ILE A 473 -15.49 6.79 21.28
CA ILE A 473 -15.93 5.48 20.78
C ILE A 473 -16.65 4.83 21.96
N ASN A 474 -17.96 4.95 21.98
CA ASN A 474 -18.78 4.06 22.80
C ASN A 474 -18.65 2.67 22.17
N SER A 475 -17.65 1.92 22.62
CA SER A 475 -17.51 0.51 22.30
C SER A 475 -18.71 -0.22 22.94
N HIS A 476 -19.78 -0.40 22.19
CA HIS A 476 -20.74 -1.44 22.49
C HIS A 476 -20.08 -2.80 22.21
N TYR A 477 -19.29 -3.25 23.19
CA TYR A 477 -19.00 -4.67 23.29
C TYR A 477 -20.35 -5.37 23.53
N HIS A 478 -20.82 -6.12 22.56
CA HIS A 478 -21.82 -7.16 22.80
C HIS A 478 -21.18 -8.18 23.74
N SER A 479 -21.41 -8.00 25.05
CA SER A 479 -21.12 -9.02 26.04
C SER A 479 -22.05 -10.20 25.80
N HIS A 480 -21.52 -11.28 25.26
CA HIS A 480 -22.12 -12.58 25.50
C HIS A 480 -22.08 -12.86 27.01
N ASN A 481 -23.26 -12.89 27.63
CA ASN A 481 -23.46 -13.23 29.02
C ASN A 481 -22.84 -14.58 29.36
N HIS A 482 -21.76 -14.57 30.13
CA HIS A 482 -21.52 -15.56 31.15
C HIS A 482 -21.45 -14.84 32.49
N SER A 483 -22.46 -15.12 33.31
CA SER A 483 -22.62 -14.67 34.67
C SER A 483 -21.45 -15.12 35.55
N HIS A 484 -20.61 -14.19 36.02
CA HIS A 484 -20.00 -14.25 37.34
C HIS A 484 -19.76 -12.83 37.84
N ASN A 485 -20.40 -12.54 39.00
CA ASN A 485 -20.25 -11.31 39.75
C ASN A 485 -18.80 -11.09 40.18
N HIS A 486 -18.24 -9.92 39.80
CA HIS A 486 -17.36 -9.13 40.66
C HIS A 486 -17.32 -7.68 40.15
N ASN A 487 -17.80 -6.77 41.02
CA ASN A 487 -17.70 -5.31 40.86
C ASN A 487 -16.25 -4.85 40.84
N HIS A 488 -15.77 -4.25 39.78
CA HIS A 488 -14.77 -3.18 39.79
C HIS A 488 -14.96 -2.30 38.55
N ASN A 489 -15.55 -1.12 38.76
CA ASN A 489 -15.59 -0.02 37.81
C ASN A 489 -14.17 0.57 37.68
N HIS A 490 -13.55 0.38 36.52
CA HIS A 490 -12.46 1.21 36.08
C HIS A 490 -12.82 1.84 34.72
N ASN A 491 -13.29 3.08 34.76
CA ASN A 491 -13.43 3.94 33.59
C ASN A 491 -12.02 4.38 33.18
N TYR A 492 -11.49 3.85 32.07
CA TYR A 492 -10.33 4.42 31.40
C TYR A 492 -10.78 5.41 30.34
N ASN A 493 -10.73 6.70 30.65
CA ASN A 493 -10.86 7.78 29.69
C ASN A 493 -9.48 7.99 29.03
N TYR A 494 -9.33 7.59 27.78
CA TYR A 494 -8.21 8.02 26.95
C TYR A 494 -8.60 9.28 26.18
N ASN A 495 -8.19 10.43 26.68
CA ASN A 495 -8.26 11.69 25.96
C ASN A 495 -6.99 11.85 25.12
N TYR A 496 -7.08 11.63 23.80
CA TYR A 496 -6.06 12.08 22.86
C TYR A 496 -6.43 13.47 22.37
N THR A 497 -5.75 14.46 22.87
CA THR A 497 -5.75 15.82 22.29
C THR A 497 -4.67 15.85 21.22
N ILE A 498 -5.08 16.00 19.95
CA ILE A 498 -4.14 16.32 18.86
C ILE A 498 -3.83 17.79 18.98
N PRO A 499 -2.54 18.20 19.10
CA PRO A 499 -2.19 19.61 19.09
C PRO A 499 -2.56 20.21 17.73
N THR A 500 -3.26 21.32 17.76
CA THR A 500 -3.47 22.20 16.60
C THR A 500 -2.11 22.65 16.07
N ILE A 501 -1.82 22.35 14.79
CA ILE A 501 -0.72 22.96 14.02
C ILE A 501 -1.22 24.27 13.43
#